data_8d63641cce3273d386beacd70c9958ad
#
_entry.id   8d63641cce3273d386beacd70c9958ad
#
_cell.length_a   1.000
_cell.length_b   1.000
_cell.length_c   1.000
_cell.angle_alpha   90.00
_cell.angle_beta   90.00
_cell.angle_gamma   90.00
#
_symmetry.space_group_name_H-M   'P 1'
#
loop_
_entity.id
_entity.type
_entity.pdbx_description
1 polymer ?
#
loop_
_entity_poly.entity_id
_entity_poly.type
_entity_poly.pdbx_seq_one_letter_code
_entity_poly.pdbx_strand_id
1 'polypeptide(L)'
;MGLDVHAERIAFAVAEPDGEVRNLGTIANREESIRKLIKKLGQREQLRACYEAGPTGYVLYWQWTQLGVECAVVAPTLVPTKAGDRVKTDRRDALKMARSHRSDDLTAVWVPDGDSEALRDLVRAREAAKQDQLRARHRPSKFLNAGKSPL
;
A
#
# COMPACT_ATOMS: atom_id res chain seq x y z
N MET A 1 -0.86 -14.71 -1.86
CA MET A 1 -1.64 -14.13 -0.75
C MET A 1 -1.81 -12.64 -0.98
N GLY A 2 -3.03 -12.11 -0.87
CA GLY A 2 -3.30 -10.67 -1.01
C GLY A 2 -3.52 -10.02 0.35
N LEU A 3 -2.90 -8.86 0.56
CA LEU A 3 -2.97 -8.10 1.80
C LEU A 3 -3.59 -6.73 1.50
N ASP A 4 -4.57 -6.33 2.30
CA ASP A 4 -5.06 -4.95 2.36
C ASP A 4 -4.55 -4.33 3.66
N VAL A 5 -3.63 -3.35 3.51
CA VAL A 5 -2.77 -2.87 4.59
C VAL A 5 -3.21 -1.50 5.07
N HIS A 6 -3.58 -1.43 6.34
CA HIS A 6 -3.85 -0.19 7.06
C HIS A 6 -2.85 0.01 8.20
N ALA A 7 -2.79 1.21 8.76
CA ALA A 7 -1.85 1.54 9.83
C ALA A 7 -1.92 0.57 11.03
N GLU A 8 -3.13 0.18 11.45
CA GLU A 8 -3.33 -0.64 12.65
C GLU A 8 -3.68 -2.10 12.35
N ARG A 9 -4.09 -2.42 11.12
CA ARG A 9 -4.60 -3.75 10.76
C ARG A 9 -4.26 -4.14 9.34
N ILE A 10 -4.22 -5.44 9.09
CA ILE A 10 -4.03 -6.04 7.77
C ILE A 10 -5.15 -7.06 7.56
N ALA A 11 -6.01 -6.85 6.56
CA ALA A 11 -6.92 -7.89 6.08
C ALA A 11 -6.18 -8.75 5.05
N PHE A 12 -6.40 -10.07 5.08
CA PHE A 12 -5.68 -10.96 4.21
C PHE A 12 -6.54 -12.10 3.64
N ALA A 13 -6.21 -12.46 2.43
CA ALA A 13 -6.81 -13.56 1.71
C ALA A 13 -5.73 -14.44 1.07
N VAL A 14 -5.98 -15.73 1.01
CA VAL A 14 -5.10 -16.70 0.38
C VAL A 14 -5.78 -17.26 -0.86
N ALA A 15 -5.04 -17.31 -1.95
CA ALA A 15 -5.39 -18.04 -3.15
C ALA A 15 -4.58 -19.33 -3.16
N GLU A 16 -5.28 -20.44 -3.08
CA GLU A 16 -4.69 -21.77 -3.11
C GLU A 16 -4.33 -22.20 -4.55
N PRO A 17 -3.39 -23.14 -4.74
CA PRO A 17 -3.04 -23.62 -6.08
C PRO A 17 -4.21 -24.26 -6.84
N ASP A 18 -5.16 -24.87 -6.14
CA ASP A 18 -6.37 -25.50 -6.72
C ASP A 18 -7.40 -24.50 -7.25
N GLY A 19 -7.19 -23.22 -6.99
CA GLY A 19 -8.05 -22.14 -7.49
C GLY A 19 -8.96 -21.54 -6.43
N GLU A 20 -9.10 -22.10 -5.27
CA GLU A 20 -9.90 -21.52 -4.19
C GLU A 20 -9.24 -20.24 -3.67
N VAL A 21 -10.06 -19.24 -3.40
CA VAL A 21 -9.61 -17.97 -2.77
C VAL A 21 -10.42 -17.72 -1.52
N ARG A 22 -9.76 -17.79 -0.39
CA ARG A 22 -10.37 -17.67 0.93
C ARG A 22 -9.92 -16.39 1.64
N ASN A 23 -10.88 -15.65 2.18
CA ASN A 23 -10.56 -14.61 3.15
C ASN A 23 -10.31 -15.26 4.51
N LEU A 24 -9.19 -15.00 5.12
CA LEU A 24 -8.81 -15.58 6.41
C LEU A 24 -8.92 -14.58 7.56
N GLY A 25 -9.45 -13.37 7.31
CA GLY A 25 -9.73 -12.38 8.33
C GLY A 25 -8.76 -11.22 8.36
N THR A 26 -8.55 -10.71 9.56
CA THR A 26 -7.74 -9.52 9.82
C THR A 26 -6.81 -9.78 11.00
N ILE A 27 -5.60 -9.25 10.94
CA ILE A 27 -4.64 -9.24 12.03
C ILE A 27 -4.25 -7.80 12.38
N ALA A 28 -3.71 -7.58 13.56
CA ALA A 28 -3.06 -6.32 13.89
C ALA A 28 -1.79 -6.14 13.03
N ASN A 29 -1.55 -4.92 12.54
CA ASN A 29 -0.34 -4.58 11.79
C ASN A 29 0.84 -4.42 12.74
N ARG A 30 1.31 -5.55 13.27
CA ARG A 30 2.43 -5.66 14.21
C ARG A 30 3.27 -6.87 13.85
N GLU A 31 4.56 -6.76 14.00
CA GLU A 31 5.51 -7.83 13.67
C GLU A 31 5.16 -9.19 14.28
N GLU A 32 4.74 -9.18 15.55
CA GLU A 32 4.32 -10.41 16.26
C GLU A 32 3.13 -11.11 15.59
N SER A 33 2.13 -10.33 15.14
CA SER A 33 0.95 -10.87 14.49
C SER A 33 1.29 -11.45 13.12
N ILE A 34 2.18 -10.78 12.39
CA ILE A 34 2.69 -11.25 11.10
C ILE A 34 3.47 -12.55 11.27
N ARG A 35 4.39 -12.63 12.25
CA ARG A 35 5.13 -13.85 12.57
C ARG A 35 4.20 -15.02 12.93
N LYS A 36 3.18 -14.78 13.74
CA LYS A 36 2.16 -15.78 14.11
C LYS A 36 1.37 -16.26 12.90
N LEU A 37 1.00 -15.32 12.00
CA LEU A 37 0.29 -15.64 10.77
C LEU A 37 1.14 -16.54 9.86
N ILE A 38 2.38 -16.16 9.56
CA ILE A 38 3.29 -16.94 8.72
C ILE A 38 3.50 -18.34 9.32
N LYS A 39 3.71 -18.44 10.64
CA LYS A 39 3.85 -19.72 11.32
C LYS A 39 2.58 -20.58 11.19
N LYS A 40 1.38 -19.97 11.27
CA LYS A 40 0.10 -20.66 11.14
C LYS A 40 -0.14 -21.19 9.72
N LEU A 41 0.26 -20.43 8.71
CA LEU A 41 0.11 -20.82 7.32
C LEU A 41 1.12 -21.92 6.91
N GLY A 42 2.25 -22.03 7.61
CA GLY A 42 3.29 -23.01 7.33
C GLY A 42 4.01 -22.76 6.01
N GLN A 43 4.93 -23.65 5.64
CA GLN A 43 5.62 -23.68 4.33
C GLN A 43 5.97 -22.28 3.77
N ARG A 44 6.66 -21.47 4.57
CA ARG A 44 6.96 -20.06 4.27
C ARG A 44 7.62 -19.85 2.89
N GLU A 45 8.38 -20.84 2.43
CA GLU A 45 9.06 -20.83 1.12
C GLU A 45 8.08 -20.90 -0.06
N GLN A 46 6.85 -21.37 0.19
CA GLN A 46 5.78 -21.43 -0.80
C GLN A 46 4.81 -20.25 -0.66
N LEU A 47 4.95 -19.46 0.40
CA LEU A 47 4.11 -18.27 0.59
C LEU A 47 4.62 -17.13 -0.28
N ARG A 48 3.72 -16.57 -1.07
CA ARG A 48 3.92 -15.34 -1.81
C ARG A 48 2.89 -14.32 -1.37
N ALA A 49 3.34 -13.15 -0.96
CA ALA A 49 2.48 -12.06 -0.52
C ALA A 49 2.51 -10.91 -1.51
N CYS A 50 1.41 -10.16 -1.61
CA CYS A 50 1.38 -8.90 -2.33
C CYS A 50 0.47 -7.90 -1.61
N TYR A 51 0.81 -6.62 -1.71
CA TYR A 51 -0.03 -5.54 -1.20
C TYR A 51 0.12 -4.29 -2.06
N GLU A 52 -0.89 -3.41 -1.95
CA GLU A 52 -0.90 -2.13 -2.65
C GLU A 52 -0.02 -1.12 -1.91
N ALA A 53 0.85 -0.41 -2.64
CA ALA A 53 1.67 0.66 -2.10
C ALA A 53 0.79 1.75 -1.48
N GLY A 54 1.04 2.09 -0.23
CA GLY A 54 0.23 3.04 0.53
C GLY A 54 1.05 3.90 1.49
N PRO A 55 0.38 4.67 2.35
CA PRO A 55 1.04 5.57 3.30
C PRO A 55 1.96 4.86 4.31
N THR A 56 1.78 3.56 4.51
CA THR A 56 2.61 2.76 5.42
C THR A 56 4.00 2.44 4.88
N GLY A 57 4.33 2.90 3.66
CA GLY A 57 5.63 2.71 3.05
C GLY A 57 5.96 1.24 2.76
N TYR A 58 7.24 0.90 2.84
CA TYR A 58 7.77 -0.43 2.51
C TYR A 58 8.15 -1.27 3.72
N VAL A 59 7.86 -0.81 4.94
CA VAL A 59 8.20 -1.52 6.19
C VAL A 59 7.66 -2.94 6.18
N LEU A 60 6.43 -3.12 5.71
CA LEU A 60 5.80 -4.42 5.61
C LEU A 60 6.54 -5.35 4.64
N TYR A 61 6.96 -4.84 3.48
CA TYR A 61 7.76 -5.58 2.51
C TYR A 61 9.04 -6.13 3.15
N TRP A 62 9.79 -5.29 3.83
CA TRP A 62 11.03 -5.72 4.49
C TRP A 62 10.79 -6.73 5.61
N GLN A 63 9.73 -6.55 6.41
CA GLN A 63 9.36 -7.52 7.45
C GLN A 63 9.05 -8.91 6.87
N TRP A 64 8.26 -8.98 5.78
CA TRP A 64 7.92 -10.26 5.15
C TRP A 64 9.15 -10.91 4.51
N THR A 65 9.97 -10.13 3.82
CA THR A 65 11.21 -10.61 3.19
C THR A 65 12.20 -11.14 4.24
N GLN A 66 12.37 -10.44 5.36
CA GLN A 66 13.20 -10.90 6.47
C GLN A 66 12.69 -12.20 7.12
N LEU A 67 11.38 -12.43 7.07
CA LEU A 67 10.77 -13.66 7.55
C LEU A 67 10.81 -14.80 6.51
N GLY A 68 11.45 -14.58 5.36
CA GLY A 68 11.63 -15.59 4.31
C GLY A 68 10.41 -15.77 3.41
N VAL A 69 9.51 -14.81 3.35
CA VAL A 69 8.34 -14.81 2.47
C VAL A 69 8.56 -13.86 1.31
N GLU A 70 8.38 -14.34 0.08
CA GLU A 70 8.39 -13.50 -1.11
C GLU A 70 7.25 -12.48 -1.03
N CYS A 71 7.58 -11.19 -1.14
CA CYS A 71 6.60 -10.11 -1.05
C CYS A 71 6.71 -9.16 -2.23
N ALA A 72 5.60 -8.85 -2.87
CA ALA A 72 5.49 -7.90 -3.95
C ALA A 72 4.70 -6.66 -3.52
N VAL A 73 5.18 -5.49 -3.87
CA VAL A 73 4.45 -4.23 -3.71
C VAL A 73 3.91 -3.81 -5.07
N VAL A 74 2.64 -3.44 -5.13
CA VAL A 74 1.95 -3.08 -6.38
C VAL A 74 1.50 -1.63 -6.32
N ALA A 75 1.67 -0.89 -7.42
CA ALA A 75 1.15 0.48 -7.48
C ALA A 75 -0.40 0.47 -7.57
N PRO A 76 -1.10 1.36 -6.85
CA PRO A 76 -2.57 1.44 -6.88
C PRO A 76 -3.16 1.57 -8.28
N THR A 77 -2.49 2.32 -9.15
CA THR A 77 -2.90 2.55 -10.53
C THR A 77 -2.74 1.34 -11.45
N LEU A 78 -1.96 0.34 -11.03
CA LEU A 78 -1.70 -0.88 -11.78
C LEU A 78 -2.55 -2.07 -11.30
N VAL A 79 -3.37 -1.89 -10.27
CA VAL A 79 -4.29 -2.94 -9.80
C VAL A 79 -5.52 -2.98 -10.73
N PRO A 80 -5.81 -4.12 -11.38
CA PRO A 80 -6.96 -4.23 -12.27
C PRO A 80 -8.27 -3.88 -11.56
N THR A 81 -9.07 -2.97 -12.13
CA THR A 81 -10.39 -2.58 -11.60
C THR A 81 -11.49 -3.08 -12.49
N LYS A 82 -12.54 -3.68 -11.92
CA LYS A 82 -13.74 -4.10 -12.66
C LYS A 82 -14.85 -3.07 -12.45
N ALA A 83 -15.70 -2.89 -13.45
CA ALA A 83 -16.80 -1.91 -13.43
C ALA A 83 -17.80 -2.08 -12.27
N GLY A 84 -17.83 -3.24 -11.60
CA GLY A 84 -18.67 -3.55 -10.43
C GLY A 84 -18.03 -3.29 -9.05
N ASP A 85 -16.76 -2.86 -8.99
CA ASP A 85 -16.00 -2.71 -7.73
C ASP A 85 -16.35 -1.41 -6.97
N ARG A 86 -17.63 -0.99 -6.96
CA ARG A 86 -18.05 0.27 -6.33
C ARG A 86 -18.05 0.23 -4.79
N VAL A 87 -18.17 -0.93 -4.20
CA VAL A 87 -18.19 -1.08 -2.74
C VAL A 87 -16.84 -1.62 -2.28
N LYS A 88 -15.96 -0.73 -1.83
CA LYS A 88 -14.67 -1.10 -1.24
C LYS A 88 -14.86 -1.61 0.18
N THR A 89 -14.27 -2.74 0.48
CA THR A 89 -14.09 -3.26 1.85
C THR A 89 -12.74 -3.97 1.92
N ASP A 90 -12.06 -3.87 3.05
CA ASP A 90 -10.76 -4.50 3.30
C ASP A 90 -10.76 -6.00 2.87
N ARG A 91 -11.86 -6.70 3.15
CA ARG A 91 -12.05 -8.10 2.75
C ARG A 91 -12.04 -8.29 1.23
N ARG A 92 -12.75 -7.43 0.50
CA ARG A 92 -12.83 -7.53 -0.98
C ARG A 92 -11.52 -7.16 -1.63
N ASP A 93 -10.84 -6.16 -1.08
CA ASP A 93 -9.56 -5.70 -1.60
C ASP A 93 -8.47 -6.77 -1.39
N ALA A 94 -8.42 -7.42 -0.21
CA ALA A 94 -7.53 -8.56 0.03
C ALA A 94 -7.83 -9.76 -0.91
N LEU A 95 -9.12 -10.10 -1.12
CA LEU A 95 -9.52 -11.17 -2.05
C LEU A 95 -9.14 -10.86 -3.50
N LYS A 96 -9.32 -9.60 -3.92
CA LYS A 96 -8.96 -9.13 -5.25
C LYS A 96 -7.45 -9.24 -5.46
N MET A 97 -6.66 -8.73 -4.51
CA MET A 97 -5.21 -8.82 -4.54
C MET A 97 -4.73 -10.28 -4.62
N ALA A 98 -5.31 -11.18 -3.82
CA ALA A 98 -4.94 -12.59 -3.85
C ALA A 98 -5.23 -13.25 -5.21
N ARG A 99 -6.35 -12.92 -5.84
CA ARG A 99 -6.72 -13.44 -7.18
C ARG A 99 -5.76 -12.92 -8.25
N SER A 100 -5.58 -11.61 -8.32
CA SER A 100 -4.72 -10.98 -9.32
C SER A 100 -3.24 -11.40 -9.16
N HIS A 101 -2.79 -11.61 -7.91
CA HIS A 101 -1.44 -12.13 -7.68
C HIS A 101 -1.27 -13.57 -8.17
N ARG A 102 -2.29 -14.40 -8.00
CA ARG A 102 -2.23 -15.78 -8.49
C ARG A 102 -2.26 -15.87 -10.03
N SER A 103 -3.05 -15.02 -10.68
CA SER A 103 -3.14 -14.98 -12.16
C SER A 103 -1.98 -14.23 -12.83
N ASP A 104 -1.00 -13.78 -12.03
CA ASP A 104 0.15 -13.00 -12.52
C ASP A 104 -0.23 -11.68 -13.22
N ASP A 105 -1.41 -11.15 -12.87
CA ASP A 105 -1.94 -9.90 -13.44
C ASP A 105 -1.39 -8.63 -12.74
N LEU A 106 -0.50 -8.79 -11.75
CA LEU A 106 0.04 -7.68 -10.97
C LEU A 106 1.46 -7.34 -11.39
N THR A 107 1.69 -6.07 -11.65
CA THR A 107 3.04 -5.54 -11.88
C THR A 107 3.62 -5.03 -10.58
N ALA A 108 4.66 -5.69 -10.09
CA ALA A 108 5.38 -5.25 -8.91
C ALA A 108 6.17 -3.97 -9.20
N VAL A 109 6.18 -3.05 -8.24
CA VAL A 109 7.03 -1.87 -8.28
C VAL A 109 8.37 -2.17 -7.62
N TRP A 110 9.40 -1.46 -8.08
CA TRP A 110 10.68 -1.51 -7.41
C TRP A 110 10.58 -0.95 -5.98
N VAL A 111 11.07 -1.70 -5.01
CA VAL A 111 11.13 -1.29 -3.61
C VAL A 111 12.51 -0.70 -3.33
N PRO A 112 12.61 0.56 -2.92
CA PRO A 112 13.88 1.19 -2.58
C PRO A 112 14.50 0.54 -1.33
N ASP A 113 15.81 0.63 -1.22
CA ASP A 113 16.48 0.40 0.05
C ASP A 113 16.20 1.53 1.07
N GLY A 114 16.61 1.34 2.32
CA GLY A 114 16.34 2.31 3.39
C GLY A 114 16.92 3.70 3.14
N ASP A 115 18.10 3.78 2.53
CA ASP A 115 18.77 5.04 2.23
C ASP A 115 18.05 5.80 1.11
N SER A 116 17.66 5.08 0.07
CA SER A 116 16.85 5.63 -1.04
C SER A 116 15.48 6.08 -0.57
N GLU A 117 14.84 5.37 0.37
CA GLU A 117 13.55 5.79 0.93
C GLU A 117 13.71 7.06 1.77
N ALA A 118 14.71 7.14 2.63
CA ALA A 118 15.01 8.33 3.42
C ALA A 118 15.26 9.56 2.53
N LEU A 119 16.01 9.39 1.43
CA LEU A 119 16.24 10.46 0.46
C LEU A 119 14.94 10.89 -0.24
N ARG A 120 14.09 9.94 -0.63
CA ARG A 120 12.78 10.25 -1.23
C ARG A 120 11.89 11.03 -0.28
N ASP A 121 11.86 10.66 1.00
CA ASP A 121 11.07 11.35 2.01
C ASP A 121 11.58 12.77 2.26
N LEU A 122 12.89 12.98 2.29
CA LEU A 122 13.49 14.31 2.36
C LEU A 122 13.11 15.18 1.16
N VAL A 123 13.18 14.62 -0.06
CA VAL A 123 12.79 15.34 -1.28
C VAL A 123 11.30 15.71 -1.26
N ARG A 124 10.43 14.78 -0.83
CA ARG A 124 8.99 15.03 -0.70
C ARG A 124 8.69 16.11 0.36
N ALA A 125 9.34 16.04 1.51
CA ALA A 125 9.19 17.04 2.57
C ALA A 125 9.62 18.42 2.08
N ARG A 126 10.76 18.53 1.38
CA ARG A 126 11.22 19.78 0.76
C ARG A 126 10.21 20.32 -0.25
N GLU A 127 9.67 19.48 -1.11
CA GLU A 127 8.69 19.89 -2.11
C GLU A 127 7.38 20.37 -1.47
N ALA A 128 6.89 19.66 -0.44
CA ALA A 128 5.72 20.08 0.34
C ALA A 128 5.94 21.46 0.99
N ALA A 129 7.09 21.69 1.60
CA ALA A 129 7.44 22.98 2.19
C ALA A 129 7.49 24.12 1.16
N LYS A 130 8.01 23.85 -0.05
CA LYS A 130 7.99 24.83 -1.16
C LYS A 130 6.57 25.19 -1.60
N GLN A 131 5.70 24.19 -1.71
CA GLN A 131 4.30 24.39 -2.06
C GLN A 131 3.56 25.20 -0.99
N ASP A 132 3.82 24.93 0.28
CA ASP A 132 3.23 25.70 1.39
C ASP A 132 3.72 27.15 1.40
N GLN A 133 5.00 27.37 1.15
CA GLN A 133 5.55 28.72 1.00
C GLN A 133 4.88 29.46 -0.17
N LEU A 134 4.68 28.80 -1.30
CA LEU A 134 4.00 29.38 -2.46
C LEU A 134 2.54 29.73 -2.14
N ARG A 135 1.81 28.81 -1.49
CA ARG A 135 0.44 29.07 -1.02
C ARG A 135 0.38 30.27 -0.05
N ALA A 136 1.32 30.33 0.90
CA ALA A 136 1.41 31.43 1.84
C ALA A 136 1.65 32.78 1.14
N ARG A 137 2.49 32.83 0.11
CA ARG A 137 2.71 34.02 -0.71
C ARG A 137 1.49 34.45 -1.53
N HIS A 138 0.73 33.49 -2.05
CA HIS A 138 -0.46 33.77 -2.85
C HIS A 138 -1.64 34.31 -2.02
N ARG A 139 -1.76 33.98 -0.74
CA ARG A 139 -2.84 34.51 0.13
C ARG A 139 -2.87 36.04 0.23
N PRO A 140 -1.76 36.73 0.59
CA PRO A 140 -1.75 38.19 0.60
C PRO A 140 -1.99 38.83 -0.78
N SER A 141 -1.42 38.21 -1.84
CA SER A 141 -1.62 38.73 -3.21
C SER A 141 -3.08 38.68 -3.65
N LYS A 142 -3.79 37.60 -3.33
CA LYS A 142 -5.24 37.51 -3.60
C LYS A 142 -6.05 38.53 -2.79
N PHE A 143 -5.72 38.71 -1.53
CA PHE A 143 -6.38 39.70 -0.67
C PHE A 143 -6.21 41.14 -1.20
N LEU A 144 -4.98 41.51 -1.57
CA LEU A 144 -4.68 42.84 -2.12
C LEU A 144 -5.34 43.08 -3.48
N ASN A 145 -5.52 42.01 -4.30
CA ASN A 145 -6.18 42.14 -5.60
C ASN A 145 -7.71 42.17 -5.47
N ALA A 146 -8.30 41.54 -4.47
CA ALA A 146 -9.72 41.60 -4.21
C ALA A 146 -10.19 42.99 -3.83
N GLY A 147 -9.33 43.83 -3.21
CA GLY A 147 -9.59 45.22 -2.91
C GLY A 147 -9.46 46.20 -4.09
N LYS A 148 -9.03 45.70 -5.28
CA LYS A 148 -8.87 46.53 -6.50
C LYS A 148 -9.96 46.29 -7.53
N SER A 149 -11.12 45.73 -7.15
CA SER A 149 -12.27 45.62 -8.05
C SER A 149 -12.75 47.05 -8.37
N PRO A 150 -12.84 47.47 -9.64
CA PRO A 150 -13.36 48.79 -9.98
C PRO A 150 -14.85 48.87 -9.60
N LEU A 151 -15.21 49.95 -8.93
CA LEU A 151 -16.59 50.37 -8.74
C LEU A 151 -17.27 50.58 -10.08
#